data_e83d9bfcab1cc989fbe71fcca09efdf7
#
_entry.id   e83d9bfcab1cc989fbe71fcca09efdf7
#
_cell.length_a   1.000
_cell.length_b   1.000
_cell.length_c   1.000
_cell.angle_alpha   90.00
_cell.angle_beta   90.00
_cell.angle_gamma   90.00
#
_symmetry.space_group_name_H-M   'P 1'
#
loop_
_entity.id
_entity.type
_entity.pdbx_description
1 polymer ?
#
loop_
_entity_poly.entity_id
_entity_poly.type
_entity_poly.pdbx_seq_one_letter_code
_entity_poly.pdbx_strand_id
1 'polypeptide(L)'
;MADQVRYATSTVAARSAVLPEAVTRISWGGVFAGVAVALTLQLVLNLLGAAIGAGVIDPARNDTPSAMSLSTGSVIWIIASGIISSFVGGYVASRLSGRAVRSTGALHGLTTWAVTTLIVFYMLTNSVGALIGGAFTGVTSVFSGAGSTIATAATTAAPALANTSDPLAGIEQRIRDASGGNDPQALRDTAVSAVRAVLTGDQAQAEDARNRAADALARAQNIPVDQARQQVTDYENQYRQAVEQAKVRATEAAQATATAVSTASYVAFGALLVGAVAALFGGSVGTSRAYREGDVVVE
;
A
#
# COMPACT_ATOMS: atom_id res chain seq x y z
N MET A 1 -66.75 -45.25 11.68
CA MET A 1 -66.25 -44.10 12.44
C MET A 1 -64.74 -44.23 12.81
N ALA A 2 -64.26 -45.43 13.09
CA ALA A 2 -62.83 -45.67 13.43
C ALA A 2 -61.83 -45.49 12.24
N ASP A 3 -62.26 -45.74 11.01
CA ASP A 3 -61.39 -45.63 9.85
C ASP A 3 -61.11 -44.18 9.43
N GLN A 4 -62.06 -43.29 9.61
CA GLN A 4 -61.87 -41.86 9.26
C GLN A 4 -60.82 -41.16 10.19
N VAL A 5 -60.77 -41.62 11.44
CA VAL A 5 -59.78 -41.09 12.42
C VAL A 5 -58.35 -41.53 12.07
N ARG A 6 -58.17 -42.74 11.50
CA ARG A 6 -56.85 -43.23 11.08
C ARG A 6 -56.32 -42.49 9.87
N TYR A 7 -57.14 -42.12 8.90
CA TYR A 7 -56.70 -41.33 7.75
C TYR A 7 -56.37 -39.89 8.14
N ALA A 8 -57.11 -39.30 9.07
CA ALA A 8 -56.80 -37.94 9.54
C ALA A 8 -55.49 -37.87 10.34
N THR A 9 -55.17 -38.87 11.16
CA THR A 9 -53.92 -38.93 11.91
C THR A 9 -52.71 -39.23 11.03
N SER A 10 -52.86 -40.05 9.98
CA SER A 10 -51.76 -40.32 9.04
C SER A 10 -51.44 -39.14 8.14
N THR A 11 -52.43 -38.34 7.73
CA THR A 11 -52.18 -37.11 6.95
C THR A 11 -51.58 -35.97 7.75
N VAL A 12 -51.90 -35.86 9.04
CA VAL A 12 -51.26 -34.87 9.94
C VAL A 12 -49.83 -35.30 10.26
N ALA A 13 -49.57 -36.58 10.50
CA ALA A 13 -48.23 -37.10 10.72
C ALA A 13 -47.34 -36.99 9.48
N ALA A 14 -47.85 -37.21 8.27
CA ALA A 14 -47.13 -37.05 7.02
C ALA A 14 -46.83 -35.57 6.70
N ARG A 15 -47.68 -34.64 7.13
CA ARG A 15 -47.46 -33.20 6.97
C ARG A 15 -46.42 -32.65 7.95
N SER A 16 -46.23 -33.29 9.10
CA SER A 16 -45.20 -32.90 10.08
C SER A 16 -43.79 -33.41 9.70
N ALA A 17 -43.69 -34.37 8.79
CA ALA A 17 -42.42 -34.99 8.39
C ALA A 17 -41.71 -34.32 7.23
N VAL A 18 -42.30 -33.28 6.63
CA VAL A 18 -41.68 -32.51 5.53
C VAL A 18 -41.56 -31.06 5.95
N LEU A 19 -40.92 -30.85 7.09
CA LEU A 19 -40.14 -29.61 7.24
C LEU A 19 -38.86 -29.84 6.43
N PRO A 20 -38.66 -29.15 5.30
CA PRO A 20 -37.36 -29.19 4.67
C PRO A 20 -36.41 -28.66 5.73
N GLU A 21 -35.57 -29.54 6.23
CA GLU A 21 -34.37 -29.14 6.92
C GLU A 21 -33.76 -28.03 6.07
N ALA A 22 -33.86 -26.81 6.51
CA ALA A 22 -33.30 -25.66 5.81
C ALA A 22 -31.77 -25.85 5.86
N VAL A 23 -31.30 -26.73 4.96
CA VAL A 23 -29.88 -26.96 4.76
C VAL A 23 -29.27 -25.61 4.50
N THR A 24 -28.58 -25.05 5.52
CA THR A 24 -27.85 -23.81 5.46
C THR A 24 -26.62 -23.99 4.56
N ARG A 25 -26.85 -24.27 3.28
CA ARG A 25 -25.80 -24.39 2.28
C ARG A 25 -25.48 -22.99 1.74
N ILE A 26 -24.19 -22.65 1.74
CA ILE A 26 -23.68 -21.43 1.09
C ILE A 26 -23.93 -21.57 -0.41
N SER A 27 -24.55 -20.55 -1.01
CA SER A 27 -24.70 -20.44 -2.47
C SER A 27 -23.44 -19.81 -3.06
N TRP A 28 -22.48 -20.63 -3.44
CA TRP A 28 -21.22 -20.16 -4.04
C TRP A 28 -21.44 -19.37 -5.33
N GLY A 29 -22.42 -19.73 -6.15
CA GLY A 29 -22.77 -18.95 -7.34
C GLY A 29 -23.19 -17.52 -7.00
N GLY A 30 -24.00 -17.35 -5.95
CA GLY A 30 -24.38 -16.02 -5.46
C GLY A 30 -23.18 -15.24 -4.91
N VAL A 31 -22.29 -15.89 -4.15
CA VAL A 31 -21.08 -15.28 -3.61
C VAL A 31 -20.17 -14.81 -4.74
N PHE A 32 -19.86 -15.65 -5.73
CA PHE A 32 -19.00 -15.26 -6.85
C PHE A 32 -19.61 -14.15 -7.72
N ALA A 33 -20.91 -14.17 -7.94
CA ALA A 33 -21.58 -13.07 -8.64
C ALA A 33 -21.49 -11.77 -7.86
N GLY A 34 -21.67 -11.80 -6.54
CA GLY A 34 -21.46 -10.64 -5.66
C GLY A 34 -20.02 -10.12 -5.70
N VAL A 35 -19.02 -11.01 -5.68
CA VAL A 35 -17.61 -10.66 -5.81
C VAL A 35 -17.33 -9.97 -7.15
N ALA A 36 -17.80 -10.55 -8.25
CA ALA A 36 -17.61 -9.97 -9.58
C ALA A 36 -18.19 -8.56 -9.68
N VAL A 37 -19.43 -8.37 -9.19
CA VAL A 37 -20.08 -7.05 -9.19
C VAL A 37 -19.35 -6.07 -8.28
N ALA A 38 -18.93 -6.50 -7.08
CA ALA A 38 -18.17 -5.64 -6.15
C ALA A 38 -16.86 -5.15 -6.78
N LEU A 39 -16.08 -6.06 -7.37
CA LEU A 39 -14.80 -5.71 -8.00
C LEU A 39 -14.98 -4.80 -9.22
N THR A 40 -15.98 -5.08 -10.06
CA THR A 40 -16.29 -4.24 -11.24
C THR A 40 -16.73 -2.84 -10.80
N LEU A 41 -17.62 -2.75 -9.81
CA LEU A 41 -18.08 -1.46 -9.29
C LEU A 41 -16.94 -0.68 -8.65
N GLN A 42 -16.07 -1.35 -7.88
CA GLN A 42 -14.88 -0.73 -7.30
C GLN A 42 -13.96 -0.17 -8.38
N LEU A 43 -13.75 -0.92 -9.47
CA LEU A 43 -12.94 -0.46 -10.60
C LEU A 43 -13.54 0.81 -11.24
N VAL A 44 -14.84 0.80 -11.51
CA VAL A 44 -15.54 1.97 -12.10
C VAL A 44 -15.45 3.19 -11.18
N LEU A 45 -15.67 3.00 -9.87
CA LEU A 45 -15.57 4.10 -8.90
C LEU A 45 -14.13 4.61 -8.77
N ASN A 46 -13.12 3.73 -8.85
CA ASN A 46 -11.72 4.14 -8.84
C ASN A 46 -11.36 4.96 -10.09
N LEU A 47 -11.83 4.54 -11.28
CA LEU A 47 -11.64 5.32 -12.52
C LEU A 47 -12.33 6.69 -12.43
N LEU A 48 -13.53 6.75 -11.87
CA LEU A 48 -14.23 8.01 -11.64
C LEU A 48 -13.45 8.91 -10.66
N GLY A 49 -12.96 8.35 -9.56
CA GLY A 49 -12.13 9.10 -8.60
C GLY A 49 -10.85 9.64 -9.23
N ALA A 50 -10.19 8.83 -10.06
CA ALA A 50 -9.00 9.26 -10.80
C ALA A 50 -9.31 10.39 -11.80
N ALA A 51 -10.44 10.31 -12.51
CA ALA A 51 -10.89 11.35 -13.43
C ALA A 51 -11.20 12.67 -12.71
N ILE A 52 -11.92 12.61 -11.58
CA ILE A 52 -12.20 13.77 -10.73
C ILE A 52 -10.89 14.37 -10.20
N GLY A 53 -10.00 13.53 -9.65
CA GLY A 53 -8.71 13.96 -9.12
C GLY A 53 -7.83 14.63 -10.16
N ALA A 54 -7.76 14.08 -11.37
CA ALA A 54 -7.03 14.69 -12.48
C ALA A 54 -7.63 16.02 -12.94
N GLY A 55 -8.97 16.13 -12.94
CA GLY A 55 -9.66 17.35 -13.36
C GLY A 55 -9.53 18.53 -12.39
N VAL A 56 -9.13 18.27 -11.14
CA VAL A 56 -8.92 19.33 -10.13
C VAL A 56 -7.50 19.92 -10.21
N ILE A 57 -6.58 19.25 -10.89
CA ILE A 57 -5.19 19.73 -11.07
C ILE A 57 -5.14 20.63 -12.31
N ASP A 58 -5.01 21.94 -12.12
CA ASP A 58 -4.83 22.92 -13.21
C ASP A 58 -3.46 23.63 -13.09
N PRO A 59 -2.42 23.11 -13.75
CA PRO A 59 -1.09 23.71 -13.69
C PRO A 59 -1.02 25.11 -14.30
N ALA A 60 -1.96 25.45 -15.22
CA ALA A 60 -1.96 26.72 -15.95
C ALA A 60 -2.49 27.89 -15.12
N ARG A 61 -3.37 27.62 -14.14
CA ARG A 61 -4.02 28.65 -13.33
C ARG A 61 -3.44 28.87 -11.95
N ASN A 62 -2.43 28.08 -11.56
CA ASN A 62 -1.86 28.09 -10.20
C ASN A 62 -2.89 27.82 -9.08
N ASP A 63 -4.01 27.21 -9.41
CA ASP A 63 -5.15 26.91 -8.53
C ASP A 63 -5.22 25.41 -8.23
N THR A 64 -4.07 24.80 -8.03
CA THR A 64 -3.98 23.39 -7.67
C THR A 64 -4.17 23.25 -6.16
N PRO A 65 -5.12 22.40 -5.71
CA PRO A 65 -5.30 22.14 -4.29
C PRO A 65 -4.00 21.63 -3.63
N SER A 66 -3.84 21.91 -2.34
CA SER A 66 -2.66 21.43 -1.61
C SER A 66 -2.56 19.90 -1.65
N ALA A 67 -1.33 19.37 -1.62
CA ALA A 67 -1.10 17.92 -1.57
C ALA A 67 -1.86 17.25 -0.40
N MET A 68 -2.04 17.96 0.71
CA MET A 68 -2.80 17.50 1.86
C MET A 68 -4.29 17.35 1.54
N SER A 69 -4.90 18.33 0.87
CA SER A 69 -6.32 18.26 0.50
C SER A 69 -6.60 17.19 -0.55
N LEU A 70 -5.71 17.02 -1.53
CA LEU A 70 -5.81 15.95 -2.53
C LEU A 70 -5.68 14.58 -1.88
N SER A 71 -4.73 14.39 -0.95
CA SER A 71 -4.55 13.11 -0.26
C SER A 71 -5.74 12.78 0.63
N THR A 72 -6.25 13.74 1.40
CA THR A 72 -7.43 13.56 2.26
C THR A 72 -8.67 13.23 1.43
N GLY A 73 -8.90 13.97 0.34
CA GLY A 73 -10.01 13.71 -0.58
C GLY A 73 -9.94 12.31 -1.19
N SER A 74 -8.76 11.86 -1.59
CA SER A 74 -8.54 10.52 -2.14
C SER A 74 -8.84 9.42 -1.12
N VAL A 75 -8.41 9.58 0.14
CA VAL A 75 -8.70 8.60 1.21
C VAL A 75 -10.20 8.49 1.45
N ILE A 76 -10.89 9.63 1.55
CA ILE A 76 -12.36 9.65 1.74
C ILE A 76 -13.06 8.97 0.56
N TRP A 77 -12.63 9.24 -0.69
CA TRP A 77 -13.20 8.63 -1.88
C TRP A 77 -13.00 7.11 -1.89
N ILE A 78 -11.80 6.64 -1.56
CA ILE A 78 -11.48 5.21 -1.50
C ILE A 78 -12.35 4.49 -0.48
N ILE A 79 -12.52 5.06 0.71
CA ILE A 79 -13.37 4.49 1.76
C ILE A 79 -14.82 4.46 1.31
N ALA A 80 -15.35 5.57 0.79
CA ALA A 80 -16.73 5.67 0.32
C ALA A 80 -17.01 4.66 -0.82
N SER A 81 -16.14 4.59 -1.81
CA SER A 81 -16.26 3.62 -2.92
C SER A 81 -16.19 2.18 -2.45
N GLY A 82 -15.33 1.88 -1.47
CA GLY A 82 -15.23 0.56 -0.84
C GLY A 82 -16.51 0.16 -0.10
N ILE A 83 -17.13 1.08 0.63
CA ILE A 83 -18.41 0.88 1.33
C ILE A 83 -19.53 0.59 0.31
N ILE A 84 -19.63 1.39 -0.74
CA ILE A 84 -20.64 1.22 -1.79
C ILE A 84 -20.47 -0.13 -2.47
N SER A 85 -19.26 -0.47 -2.89
CA SER A 85 -18.95 -1.74 -3.56
C SER A 85 -19.23 -2.96 -2.67
N SER A 86 -18.87 -2.88 -1.38
CA SER A 86 -19.14 -3.94 -0.40
C SER A 86 -20.64 -4.14 -0.18
N PHE A 87 -21.39 -3.04 -0.05
CA PHE A 87 -22.84 -3.10 0.11
C PHE A 87 -23.52 -3.73 -1.12
N VAL A 88 -23.19 -3.24 -2.33
CA VAL A 88 -23.79 -3.74 -3.58
C VAL A 88 -23.40 -5.19 -3.83
N GLY A 89 -22.13 -5.56 -3.60
CA GLY A 89 -21.68 -6.95 -3.72
C GLY A 89 -22.41 -7.89 -2.77
N GLY A 90 -22.58 -7.50 -1.51
CA GLY A 90 -23.35 -8.24 -0.51
C GLY A 90 -24.82 -8.36 -0.89
N TYR A 91 -25.42 -7.29 -1.38
CA TYR A 91 -26.81 -7.28 -1.88
C TYR A 91 -27.00 -8.27 -3.03
N VAL A 92 -26.14 -8.23 -4.04
CA VAL A 92 -26.22 -9.12 -5.21
C VAL A 92 -26.01 -10.58 -4.81
N ALA A 93 -25.02 -10.85 -3.96
CA ALA A 93 -24.76 -12.20 -3.46
C ALA A 93 -25.99 -12.80 -2.76
N SER A 94 -26.61 -12.01 -1.89
CA SER A 94 -27.81 -12.42 -1.17
C SER A 94 -29.00 -12.59 -2.11
N ARG A 95 -29.20 -11.67 -3.05
CA ARG A 95 -30.32 -11.72 -4.02
C ARG A 95 -30.26 -12.96 -4.88
N LEU A 96 -29.06 -13.30 -5.38
CA LEU A 96 -28.85 -14.46 -6.24
C LEU A 96 -28.74 -15.78 -5.46
N SER A 97 -28.58 -15.73 -4.13
CA SER A 97 -28.62 -16.94 -3.29
C SER A 97 -30.01 -17.56 -3.17
N GLY A 98 -31.07 -16.83 -3.52
CA GLY A 98 -32.46 -17.27 -3.43
C GLY A 98 -32.97 -17.47 -1.98
N ARG A 99 -32.25 -16.97 -0.97
CA ARG A 99 -32.60 -17.17 0.44
C ARG A 99 -33.56 -16.09 0.94
N ALA A 100 -34.58 -16.50 1.68
CA ALA A 100 -35.60 -15.61 2.24
C ALA A 100 -35.21 -15.08 3.64
N VAL A 101 -34.26 -15.74 4.33
CA VAL A 101 -33.90 -15.42 5.71
C VAL A 101 -32.83 -14.36 5.74
N ARG A 102 -33.08 -13.23 6.43
CA ARG A 102 -32.18 -12.08 6.50
C ARG A 102 -30.81 -12.41 7.07
N SER A 103 -30.74 -13.25 8.11
CA SER A 103 -29.45 -13.67 8.71
C SER A 103 -28.60 -14.45 7.71
N THR A 104 -29.20 -15.35 6.93
CA THR A 104 -28.50 -16.10 5.88
C THR A 104 -28.02 -15.17 4.76
N GLY A 105 -28.83 -14.20 4.36
CA GLY A 105 -28.44 -13.17 3.40
C GLY A 105 -27.28 -12.30 3.89
N ALA A 106 -27.30 -11.88 5.15
CA ALA A 106 -26.20 -11.14 5.77
C ALA A 106 -24.88 -11.94 5.75
N LEU A 107 -24.94 -13.23 6.06
CA LEU A 107 -23.77 -14.11 6.00
C LEU A 107 -23.23 -14.28 4.58
N HIS A 108 -24.10 -14.35 3.56
CA HIS A 108 -23.67 -14.36 2.16
C HIS A 108 -22.94 -13.04 1.78
N GLY A 109 -23.46 -11.89 2.25
CA GLY A 109 -22.81 -10.60 2.08
C GLY A 109 -21.43 -10.56 2.75
N LEU A 110 -21.31 -11.03 3.99
CA LEU A 110 -20.05 -11.10 4.70
C LEU A 110 -19.04 -12.04 4.01
N THR A 111 -19.51 -13.20 3.54
CA THR A 111 -18.66 -14.14 2.78
C THR A 111 -18.15 -13.50 1.50
N THR A 112 -19.03 -12.78 0.78
CA THR A 112 -18.64 -12.04 -0.43
C THR A 112 -17.58 -11.00 -0.13
N TRP A 113 -17.75 -10.21 0.93
CA TRP A 113 -16.75 -9.24 1.37
C TRP A 113 -15.41 -9.91 1.71
N ALA A 114 -15.43 -11.02 2.44
CA ALA A 114 -14.22 -11.74 2.81
C ALA A 114 -13.48 -12.28 1.58
N VAL A 115 -14.19 -12.90 0.64
CA VAL A 115 -13.58 -13.41 -0.61
C VAL A 115 -13.03 -12.25 -1.44
N THR A 116 -13.78 -11.16 -1.59
CA THR A 116 -13.33 -9.96 -2.30
C THR A 116 -12.05 -9.41 -1.68
N THR A 117 -12.01 -9.28 -0.34
CA THR A 117 -10.85 -8.79 0.40
C THR A 117 -9.63 -9.69 0.18
N LEU A 118 -9.79 -11.02 0.24
CA LEU A 118 -8.71 -11.97 -0.02
C LEU A 118 -8.19 -11.88 -1.46
N ILE A 119 -9.06 -11.72 -2.45
CA ILE A 119 -8.66 -11.54 -3.85
C ILE A 119 -7.87 -10.25 -4.02
N VAL A 120 -8.35 -9.14 -3.46
CA VAL A 120 -7.65 -7.84 -3.52
C VAL A 120 -6.31 -7.94 -2.82
N PHE A 121 -6.24 -8.54 -1.63
CA PHE A 121 -4.99 -8.75 -0.90
C PHE A 121 -4.00 -9.61 -1.68
N TYR A 122 -4.47 -10.71 -2.27
CA TYR A 122 -3.64 -11.58 -3.13
C TYR A 122 -3.11 -10.82 -4.34
N MET A 123 -3.96 -10.05 -5.03
CA MET A 123 -3.57 -9.21 -6.16
C MET A 123 -2.52 -8.18 -5.75
N LEU A 124 -2.72 -7.51 -4.61
CA LEU A 124 -1.80 -6.50 -4.09
C LEU A 124 -0.43 -7.11 -3.75
N THR A 125 -0.41 -8.26 -3.09
CA THR A 125 0.84 -8.94 -2.72
C THR A 125 1.64 -9.37 -3.94
N ASN A 126 0.99 -9.88 -4.99
CA ASN A 126 1.66 -10.26 -6.24
C ASN A 126 2.11 -9.04 -7.06
N SER A 127 1.39 -7.92 -6.97
CA SER A 127 1.76 -6.67 -7.66
C SER A 127 3.04 -6.06 -7.11
N VAL A 128 3.31 -6.17 -5.80
CA VAL A 128 4.57 -5.71 -5.19
C VAL A 128 5.77 -6.48 -5.76
N GLY A 129 5.64 -7.80 -5.99
CA GLY A 129 6.68 -8.61 -6.67
C GLY A 129 6.91 -8.21 -8.13
N ALA A 130 5.85 -7.81 -8.84
CA ALA A 130 5.92 -7.36 -10.23
C ALA A 130 6.53 -5.95 -10.39
N LEU A 131 6.40 -5.07 -9.39
CA LEU A 131 7.03 -3.74 -9.38
C LEU A 131 8.56 -3.84 -9.28
N ILE A 132 9.08 -4.86 -8.61
CA ILE A 132 10.52 -5.16 -8.56
C ILE A 132 11.00 -5.71 -9.92
N GLY A 133 10.11 -6.33 -10.73
CA GLY A 133 10.40 -6.92 -12.03
C GLY A 133 10.08 -6.06 -13.26
N GLY A 134 9.54 -4.85 -13.13
CA GLY A 134 9.43 -3.85 -14.23
C GLY A 134 8.37 -4.12 -15.31
N ALA A 135 7.48 -5.13 -15.21
CA ALA A 135 6.64 -5.55 -16.34
C ALA A 135 5.15 -5.19 -16.29
N PHE A 136 4.64 -4.53 -15.24
CA PHE A 136 3.18 -4.38 -15.06
C PHE A 136 2.68 -2.98 -14.68
N THR A 137 3.33 -1.93 -15.19
CA THR A 137 3.02 -0.53 -14.83
C THR A 137 1.66 0.00 -15.31
N GLY A 138 1.02 -0.64 -16.28
CA GLY A 138 -0.23 -0.13 -16.87
C GLY A 138 -1.52 -0.57 -16.16
N VAL A 139 -1.59 -1.80 -15.65
CA VAL A 139 -2.81 -2.35 -15.02
C VAL A 139 -2.85 -2.07 -13.52
N THR A 140 -1.69 -2.02 -12.87
CA THR A 140 -1.57 -1.77 -11.42
C THR A 140 -1.92 -0.34 -11.03
N SER A 141 -1.73 0.65 -11.89
CA SER A 141 -2.12 2.05 -11.62
C SER A 141 -3.63 2.23 -11.48
N VAL A 142 -4.43 1.41 -12.14
CA VAL A 142 -5.90 1.48 -12.07
C VAL A 142 -6.44 0.80 -10.80
N PHE A 143 -5.80 -0.29 -10.34
CA PHE A 143 -6.16 -0.98 -9.11
C PHE A 143 -5.53 -0.38 -7.85
N SER A 144 -4.46 0.39 -8.00
CA SER A 144 -3.66 0.91 -6.89
C SER A 144 -4.29 2.09 -6.14
N GLY A 145 -5.47 2.57 -6.54
CA GLY A 145 -6.18 3.61 -5.79
C GLY A 145 -6.37 3.28 -4.29
N ALA A 146 -6.57 2.00 -3.94
CA ALA A 146 -6.67 1.56 -2.54
C ALA A 146 -5.34 1.05 -1.96
N GLY A 147 -4.45 0.53 -2.83
CA GLY A 147 -3.15 -0.01 -2.42
C GLY A 147 -2.01 1.00 -2.46
N SER A 148 -2.19 2.13 -3.16
CA SER A 148 -1.14 3.14 -3.34
C SER A 148 -0.70 3.82 -2.04
N THR A 149 -1.57 3.92 -1.04
CA THR A 149 -1.21 4.47 0.28
C THR A 149 -0.20 3.60 1.02
N ILE A 150 -0.33 2.27 0.95
CA ILE A 150 0.62 1.34 1.59
C ILE A 150 1.86 1.14 0.71
N ALA A 151 1.67 0.98 -0.60
CA ALA A 151 2.77 0.85 -1.55
C ALA A 151 3.56 2.15 -1.70
N THR A 152 2.90 3.33 -1.68
CA THR A 152 3.57 4.64 -1.74
C THR A 152 4.36 4.91 -0.46
N ALA A 153 3.89 4.51 0.72
CA ALA A 153 4.68 4.60 1.94
C ALA A 153 5.95 3.73 1.87
N ALA A 154 5.84 2.51 1.31
CA ALA A 154 6.99 1.62 1.13
C ALA A 154 7.94 2.07 0.01
N THR A 155 7.41 2.61 -1.10
CA THR A 155 8.22 3.07 -2.25
C THR A 155 8.80 4.46 -2.06
N THR A 156 8.19 5.34 -1.24
CA THR A 156 8.80 6.64 -0.88
C THR A 156 9.94 6.50 0.13
N ALA A 157 9.90 5.46 0.97
CA ALA A 157 10.98 5.19 1.92
C ALA A 157 12.23 4.58 1.23
N ALA A 158 12.04 3.72 0.23
CA ALA A 158 13.14 3.08 -0.47
C ALA A 158 14.06 4.06 -1.25
N PRO A 159 13.56 5.06 -2.01
CA PRO A 159 14.41 6.07 -2.64
C PRO A 159 15.09 7.03 -1.66
N ALA A 160 14.42 7.32 -0.52
CA ALA A 160 15.03 8.17 0.51
C ALA A 160 16.24 7.48 1.17
N LEU A 161 16.21 6.14 1.28
CA LEU A 161 17.33 5.33 1.76
C LEU A 161 18.40 5.10 0.66
N ALA A 162 18.00 5.01 -0.61
CA ALA A 162 18.92 4.83 -1.74
C ALA A 162 19.63 6.13 -2.17
N ASN A 163 19.01 7.29 -1.92
CA ASN A 163 19.55 8.62 -2.21
C ASN A 163 20.35 9.22 -1.02
N THR A 164 20.71 8.44 -0.01
CA THR A 164 21.82 8.83 0.88
C THR A 164 23.06 8.79 0.02
N SER A 165 23.34 9.93 -0.66
CA SER A 165 24.59 10.17 -1.37
C SER A 165 25.72 9.73 -0.45
N ASP A 166 26.54 8.78 -0.90
CA ASP A 166 27.73 8.37 -0.16
C ASP A 166 28.50 9.64 0.23
N PRO A 167 28.64 9.98 1.53
CA PRO A 167 29.30 11.21 1.94
C PRO A 167 30.73 11.33 1.41
N LEU A 168 31.34 10.19 1.07
CA LEU A 168 32.66 10.09 0.48
C LEU A 168 32.70 10.49 -0.99
N ALA A 169 31.67 10.11 -1.78
CA ALA A 169 31.67 10.33 -3.22
C ALA A 169 31.85 11.82 -3.59
N GLY A 170 31.21 12.72 -2.84
CA GLY A 170 31.33 14.15 -3.07
C GLY A 170 32.75 14.70 -2.73
N ILE A 171 33.41 14.14 -1.73
CA ILE A 171 34.79 14.52 -1.35
C ILE A 171 35.77 13.97 -2.38
N GLU A 172 35.63 12.72 -2.77
CA GLU A 172 36.45 12.08 -3.81
C GLU A 172 36.41 12.86 -5.12
N GLN A 173 35.21 13.28 -5.56
CA GLN A 173 35.03 14.08 -6.77
C GLN A 173 35.78 15.41 -6.67
N ARG A 174 35.68 16.12 -5.52
CA ARG A 174 36.42 17.39 -5.33
C ARG A 174 37.92 17.22 -5.36
N ILE A 175 38.47 16.14 -4.77
CA ILE A 175 39.90 15.84 -4.82
C ILE A 175 40.32 15.60 -6.27
N ARG A 176 39.57 14.87 -7.06
CA ARG A 176 39.83 14.61 -8.47
C ARG A 176 39.80 15.90 -9.31
N ASP A 177 38.78 16.74 -9.07
CA ASP A 177 38.64 18.02 -9.80
C ASP A 177 39.73 19.01 -9.44
N ALA A 178 40.16 19.08 -8.17
CA ALA A 178 41.21 19.98 -7.69
C ALA A 178 42.61 19.54 -8.12
N SER A 179 42.81 18.26 -8.47
CA SER A 179 44.11 17.72 -8.85
C SER A 179 44.53 18.02 -10.30
N GLY A 180 44.01 19.04 -10.98
CA GLY A 180 44.45 19.62 -12.27
C GLY A 180 44.90 18.64 -13.37
N GLY A 181 44.70 18.97 -14.64
CA GLY A 181 44.88 18.06 -15.77
C GLY A 181 46.29 17.53 -16.11
N ASN A 182 47.33 17.89 -15.36
CA ASN A 182 48.73 17.51 -15.65
C ASN A 182 49.28 16.39 -14.75
N ASP A 183 48.49 15.83 -13.82
CA ASP A 183 48.95 14.84 -12.88
C ASP A 183 48.64 13.40 -13.32
N PRO A 184 49.53 12.43 -13.17
CA PRO A 184 49.27 11.04 -13.44
C PRO A 184 48.06 10.56 -12.61
N GLN A 185 47.16 9.86 -13.25
CA GLN A 185 45.95 9.31 -12.60
C GLN A 185 46.28 8.56 -11.29
N ALA A 186 47.44 7.93 -11.22
CA ALA A 186 47.94 7.24 -10.04
C ALA A 186 48.13 8.13 -8.81
N LEU A 187 48.54 9.41 -8.97
CA LEU A 187 48.67 10.35 -7.86
C LEU A 187 47.30 10.78 -7.31
N ARG A 188 46.34 10.98 -8.19
CA ARG A 188 44.97 11.31 -7.78
C ARG A 188 44.34 10.17 -7.01
N ASP A 189 44.47 8.93 -7.52
CA ASP A 189 43.94 7.74 -6.85
C ASP A 189 44.64 7.48 -5.51
N THR A 190 45.94 7.80 -5.40
CA THR A 190 46.67 7.73 -4.14
C THR A 190 46.17 8.79 -3.15
N ALA A 191 45.93 10.03 -3.58
CA ALA A 191 45.38 11.09 -2.73
C ALA A 191 43.95 10.73 -2.25
N VAL A 192 43.09 10.26 -3.15
CA VAL A 192 41.72 9.81 -2.80
C VAL A 192 41.78 8.68 -1.80
N SER A 193 42.60 7.64 -2.02
CA SER A 193 42.70 6.50 -1.11
C SER A 193 43.29 6.90 0.26
N ALA A 194 44.25 7.82 0.30
CA ALA A 194 44.83 8.30 1.55
C ALA A 194 43.81 9.14 2.35
N VAL A 195 43.06 10.04 1.71
CA VAL A 195 41.99 10.79 2.38
C VAL A 195 40.87 9.87 2.84
N ARG A 196 40.49 8.89 2.03
CA ARG A 196 39.49 7.88 2.42
C ARG A 196 39.95 7.14 3.69
N ALA A 197 41.22 6.76 3.79
CA ALA A 197 41.76 6.08 4.97
C ALA A 197 41.66 6.96 6.24
N VAL A 198 41.80 8.28 6.13
CA VAL A 198 41.57 9.21 7.24
C VAL A 198 40.10 9.22 7.67
N LEU A 199 39.19 9.24 6.70
CA LEU A 199 37.77 9.43 6.95
C LEU A 199 37.12 8.17 7.50
N THR A 200 37.56 6.96 7.09
CA THR A 200 36.98 5.67 7.47
C THR A 200 37.87 4.83 8.39
N GLY A 201 39.10 5.27 8.66
CA GLY A 201 40.08 4.55 9.46
C GLY A 201 39.87 4.66 10.97
N ASP A 202 40.66 3.85 11.70
CA ASP A 202 40.60 3.78 13.16
C ASP A 202 41.25 5.03 13.79
N GLN A 203 40.62 5.57 14.84
CA GLN A 203 41.12 6.79 15.53
C GLN A 203 42.54 6.65 16.11
N ALA A 204 42.95 5.42 16.42
CA ALA A 204 44.27 5.15 16.98
C ALA A 204 45.44 5.47 16.02
N GLN A 205 45.19 5.51 14.71
CA GLN A 205 46.19 5.84 13.68
C GLN A 205 45.90 7.13 12.91
N ALA A 206 45.00 7.95 13.45
CA ALA A 206 44.45 9.11 12.74
C ALA A 206 45.50 10.15 12.38
N GLU A 207 46.49 10.41 13.23
CA GLU A 207 47.54 11.40 12.94
C GLU A 207 48.47 10.97 11.81
N ASP A 208 48.92 9.73 11.82
CA ASP A 208 49.74 9.18 10.74
C ASP A 208 48.99 9.11 9.41
N ALA A 209 47.70 8.79 9.47
CA ALA A 209 46.85 8.80 8.31
C ALA A 209 46.64 10.22 7.74
N ARG A 210 46.44 11.23 8.61
CA ARG A 210 46.36 12.66 8.19
C ARG A 210 47.63 13.15 7.55
N ASN A 211 48.79 12.83 8.12
CA ASN A 211 50.06 13.23 7.55
C ASN A 211 50.28 12.61 6.17
N ARG A 212 50.01 11.30 6.01
CA ARG A 212 50.10 10.63 4.72
C ARG A 212 49.12 11.19 3.70
N ALA A 213 47.89 11.52 4.12
CA ALA A 213 46.88 12.12 3.26
C ALA A 213 47.30 13.54 2.83
N ALA A 214 47.85 14.34 3.73
CA ALA A 214 48.35 15.67 3.41
C ALA A 214 49.54 15.61 2.42
N ASP A 215 50.49 14.71 2.63
CA ASP A 215 51.62 14.51 1.69
C ASP A 215 51.15 14.05 0.31
N ALA A 216 50.18 13.11 0.25
CA ALA A 216 49.62 12.65 -1.00
C ALA A 216 48.85 13.75 -1.74
N LEU A 217 48.05 14.54 -1.01
CA LEU A 217 47.27 15.64 -1.55
C LEU A 217 48.20 16.80 -2.02
N ALA A 218 49.24 17.14 -1.24
CA ALA A 218 50.22 18.13 -1.62
C ALA A 218 50.90 17.80 -2.95
N ARG A 219 51.29 16.54 -3.14
CA ARG A 219 51.89 16.06 -4.40
C ARG A 219 50.87 16.08 -5.56
N ALA A 220 49.61 15.62 -5.31
CA ALA A 220 48.59 15.54 -6.32
C ALA A 220 48.10 16.93 -6.82
N GLN A 221 48.11 17.94 -5.95
CA GLN A 221 47.64 19.29 -6.26
C GLN A 221 48.81 20.28 -6.48
N ASN A 222 50.05 19.86 -6.25
CA ASN A 222 51.24 20.69 -6.31
C ASN A 222 51.14 21.93 -5.39
N ILE A 223 50.70 21.72 -4.14
CA ILE A 223 50.54 22.75 -3.10
C ILE A 223 51.45 22.48 -1.90
N PRO A 224 51.71 23.51 -1.03
CA PRO A 224 52.45 23.31 0.21
C PRO A 224 51.75 22.31 1.14
N VAL A 225 52.56 21.50 1.84
CA VAL A 225 52.04 20.45 2.76
C VAL A 225 51.16 21.04 3.85
N ASP A 226 51.43 22.24 4.35
CA ASP A 226 50.62 22.90 5.37
C ASP A 226 49.22 23.26 4.85
N GLN A 227 49.12 23.68 3.60
CA GLN A 227 47.83 23.91 2.93
C GLN A 227 47.09 22.60 2.71
N ALA A 228 47.76 21.53 2.32
CA ALA A 228 47.19 20.21 2.18
C ALA A 228 46.67 19.67 3.53
N ARG A 229 47.37 19.90 4.65
CA ARG A 229 46.91 19.53 6.00
C ARG A 229 45.59 20.23 6.36
N GLN A 230 45.45 21.51 6.06
CA GLN A 230 44.21 22.25 6.28
C GLN A 230 43.09 21.65 5.46
N GLN A 231 43.33 21.34 4.18
CA GLN A 231 42.31 20.70 3.34
C GLN A 231 41.88 19.32 3.86
N VAL A 232 42.82 18.49 4.34
CA VAL A 232 42.49 17.20 4.95
C VAL A 232 41.59 17.38 6.17
N THR A 233 41.91 18.37 7.02
CA THR A 233 41.07 18.69 8.19
C THR A 233 39.68 19.17 7.77
N ASP A 234 39.58 19.99 6.72
CA ASP A 234 38.30 20.46 6.18
C ASP A 234 37.49 19.32 5.61
N TYR A 235 38.11 18.39 4.88
CA TYR A 235 37.44 17.18 4.37
C TYR A 235 36.97 16.29 5.51
N GLU A 236 37.77 16.11 6.58
CA GLU A 236 37.34 15.34 7.76
C GLU A 236 36.12 15.96 8.43
N ASN A 237 36.10 17.28 8.62
CA ASN A 237 34.98 18.00 9.20
C ASN A 237 33.74 17.92 8.33
N GLN A 238 33.89 18.08 7.01
CA GLN A 238 32.79 17.95 6.07
C GLN A 238 32.21 16.53 6.08
N TYR A 239 33.06 15.52 6.10
CA TYR A 239 32.63 14.12 6.18
C TYR A 239 31.84 13.83 7.46
N ARG A 240 32.39 14.25 8.63
CA ARG A 240 31.70 14.08 9.92
C ARG A 240 30.33 14.76 9.93
N GLN A 241 30.25 15.99 9.41
CA GLN A 241 28.96 16.69 9.27
C GLN A 241 28.01 15.96 8.33
N ALA A 242 28.51 15.48 7.19
CA ALA A 242 27.68 14.75 6.23
C ALA A 242 27.18 13.42 6.79
N VAL A 243 28.02 12.68 7.55
CA VAL A 243 27.61 11.44 8.24
C VAL A 243 26.54 11.73 9.30
N GLU A 244 26.70 12.78 10.08
CA GLU A 244 25.72 13.14 11.11
C GLU A 244 24.38 13.57 10.48
N GLN A 245 24.43 14.38 9.42
CA GLN A 245 23.23 14.73 8.67
C GLN A 245 22.56 13.50 8.02
N ALA A 246 23.35 12.55 7.51
CA ALA A 246 22.83 11.31 6.96
C ALA A 246 22.12 10.46 8.03
N LYS A 247 22.68 10.37 9.24
CA LYS A 247 22.05 9.69 10.38
C LYS A 247 20.73 10.35 10.78
N VAL A 248 20.71 11.68 10.89
CA VAL A 248 19.51 12.45 11.23
C VAL A 248 18.42 12.20 10.18
N ARG A 249 18.76 12.36 8.89
CA ARG A 249 17.81 12.11 7.79
C ARG A 249 17.32 10.67 7.75
N ALA A 250 18.19 9.69 7.99
CA ALA A 250 17.81 8.29 8.05
C ALA A 250 16.82 8.02 9.20
N THR A 251 17.08 8.63 10.37
CA THR A 251 16.18 8.52 11.54
C THR A 251 14.83 9.18 11.27
N GLU A 252 14.82 10.37 10.70
CA GLU A 252 13.61 11.11 10.33
C GLU A 252 12.79 10.32 9.28
N ALA A 253 13.45 9.78 8.25
CA ALA A 253 12.80 8.95 7.24
C ALA A 253 12.22 7.67 7.84
N ALA A 254 12.94 7.01 8.76
CA ALA A 254 12.45 5.82 9.45
C ALA A 254 11.23 6.15 10.32
N GLN A 255 11.26 7.26 11.07
CA GLN A 255 10.13 7.73 11.88
C GLN A 255 8.91 8.10 11.02
N ALA A 256 9.11 8.86 9.94
CA ALA A 256 8.06 9.22 8.99
C ALA A 256 7.42 7.97 8.37
N THR A 257 8.23 6.99 7.98
CA THR A 257 7.76 5.71 7.44
C THR A 257 6.94 4.93 8.49
N ALA A 258 7.45 4.80 9.71
CA ALA A 258 6.75 4.12 10.79
C ALA A 258 5.40 4.78 11.10
N THR A 259 5.36 6.12 11.15
CA THR A 259 4.12 6.89 11.35
C THR A 259 3.14 6.70 10.20
N ALA A 260 3.62 6.76 8.95
CA ALA A 260 2.79 6.56 7.77
C ALA A 260 2.19 5.15 7.72
N VAL A 261 3.00 4.11 7.98
CA VAL A 261 2.55 2.72 8.03
C VAL A 261 1.52 2.51 9.16
N SER A 262 1.80 3.05 10.35
CA SER A 262 0.87 2.96 11.49
C SER A 262 -0.47 3.61 11.16
N THR A 263 -0.46 4.85 10.67
CA THR A 263 -1.68 5.58 10.30
C THR A 263 -2.46 4.87 9.19
N ALA A 264 -1.77 4.43 8.13
CA ALA A 264 -2.39 3.68 7.04
C ALA A 264 -3.02 2.36 7.53
N SER A 265 -2.37 1.66 8.47
CA SER A 265 -2.89 0.43 9.05
C SER A 265 -4.17 0.65 9.85
N TYR A 266 -4.24 1.72 10.67
CA TYR A 266 -5.47 2.06 11.40
C TYR A 266 -6.60 2.44 10.46
N VAL A 267 -6.33 3.24 9.43
CA VAL A 267 -7.32 3.62 8.43
C VAL A 267 -7.81 2.39 7.65
N ALA A 268 -6.91 1.52 7.22
CA ALA A 268 -7.25 0.28 6.52
C ALA A 268 -8.09 -0.65 7.40
N PHE A 269 -7.73 -0.82 8.67
CA PHE A 269 -8.49 -1.61 9.63
C PHE A 269 -9.91 -1.08 9.80
N GLY A 270 -10.05 0.24 10.03
CA GLY A 270 -11.36 0.88 10.13
C GLY A 270 -12.20 0.72 8.85
N ALA A 271 -11.60 0.93 7.68
CA ALA A 271 -12.26 0.78 6.39
C ALA A 271 -12.73 -0.68 6.14
N LEU A 272 -11.93 -1.67 6.52
CA LEU A 272 -12.29 -3.08 6.44
C LEU A 272 -13.48 -3.41 7.34
N LEU A 273 -13.49 -2.93 8.58
CA LEU A 273 -14.63 -3.14 9.49
C LEU A 273 -15.92 -2.52 8.94
N VAL A 274 -15.85 -1.29 8.47
CA VAL A 274 -17.02 -0.59 7.89
C VAL A 274 -17.47 -1.30 6.61
N GLY A 275 -16.54 -1.78 5.77
CA GLY A 275 -16.85 -2.59 4.59
C GLY A 275 -17.56 -3.90 4.93
N ALA A 276 -17.12 -4.60 5.98
CA ALA A 276 -17.79 -5.81 6.46
C ALA A 276 -19.22 -5.52 6.91
N VAL A 277 -19.42 -4.45 7.68
CA VAL A 277 -20.76 -4.01 8.14
C VAL A 277 -21.63 -3.64 6.94
N ALA A 278 -21.11 -2.90 5.97
CA ALA A 278 -21.82 -2.53 4.76
C ALA A 278 -22.27 -3.77 3.96
N ALA A 279 -21.41 -4.78 3.83
CA ALA A 279 -21.71 -6.02 3.15
C ALA A 279 -22.76 -6.87 3.90
N LEU A 280 -22.70 -6.90 5.24
CA LEU A 280 -23.74 -7.52 6.08
C LEU A 280 -25.10 -6.85 5.85
N PHE A 281 -25.15 -5.53 5.85
CA PHE A 281 -26.37 -4.77 5.57
C PHE A 281 -26.87 -5.01 4.14
N GLY A 282 -25.99 -4.91 3.14
CA GLY A 282 -26.32 -5.22 1.75
C GLY A 282 -26.91 -6.61 1.60
N GLY A 283 -26.26 -7.62 2.21
CA GLY A 283 -26.73 -8.99 2.24
C GLY A 283 -28.09 -9.17 2.93
N SER A 284 -28.32 -8.47 4.03
CA SER A 284 -29.61 -8.54 4.75
C SER A 284 -30.76 -7.92 3.97
N VAL A 285 -30.49 -6.86 3.22
CA VAL A 285 -31.50 -6.16 2.37
C VAL A 285 -31.74 -6.92 1.06
N GLY A 286 -30.72 -7.60 0.53
CA GLY A 286 -30.78 -8.36 -0.72
C GLY A 286 -31.61 -9.65 -0.66
N THR A 287 -32.06 -10.07 0.51
CA THR A 287 -32.90 -11.28 0.64
C THR A 287 -34.20 -11.14 -0.16
N SER A 288 -34.52 -12.15 -0.99
CA SER A 288 -35.81 -12.22 -1.63
C SER A 288 -36.90 -12.43 -0.55
N ARG A 289 -37.92 -11.57 -0.52
CA ARG A 289 -39.11 -11.88 0.24
C ARG A 289 -39.67 -13.16 -0.36
N ALA A 290 -39.77 -14.23 0.41
CA ALA A 290 -40.56 -15.40 -0.01
C ALA A 290 -41.97 -14.88 -0.32
N TYR A 291 -42.42 -15.06 -1.55
CA TYR A 291 -43.82 -14.87 -1.91
C TYR A 291 -44.60 -15.76 -0.93
N ARG A 292 -45.42 -15.20 -0.07
CA ARG A 292 -46.43 -15.97 0.67
C ARG A 292 -47.46 -16.38 -0.35
N GLU A 293 -47.20 -17.51 -1.03
CA GLU A 293 -48.25 -18.30 -1.69
C GLU A 293 -49.16 -18.88 -0.59
N GLY A 294 -50.02 -18.07 -0.04
CA GLY A 294 -50.90 -18.44 1.04
C GLY A 294 -52.23 -17.72 1.02
N ASP A 295 -52.38 -16.67 0.22
CA ASP A 295 -53.66 -15.95 0.07
C ASP A 295 -54.30 -16.25 -1.29
N VAL A 296 -54.43 -17.54 -1.67
CA VAL A 296 -55.45 -17.94 -2.60
C VAL A 296 -56.71 -18.14 -1.75
N VAL A 297 -57.47 -17.07 -1.61
CA VAL A 297 -58.88 -17.16 -1.20
C VAL A 297 -59.58 -17.96 -2.27
N VAL A 298 -59.93 -19.22 -1.96
CA VAL A 298 -60.85 -20.00 -2.75
C VAL A 298 -62.26 -19.48 -2.40
N GLU A 299 -62.83 -18.68 -3.30
CA GLU A 299 -64.27 -18.49 -3.36
C GLU A 299 -64.97 -19.73 -3.88
#